data_4bd8f6deeaecd45ccc89731b4fd5af70
#
_entry.id   4bd8f6deeaecd45ccc89731b4fd5af70
#
_cell.length_a   1.000
_cell.length_b   1.000
_cell.length_c   1.000
_cell.angle_alpha   90.00
_cell.angle_beta   90.00
_cell.angle_gamma   90.00
#
_symmetry.space_group_name_H-M   'P 1'
#
loop_
_entity.id
_entity.type
_entity.pdbx_description
1 polymer ?
#
loop_
_entity_poly.entity_id
_entity_poly.type
_entity_poly.pdbx_seq_one_letter_code
_entity_poly.pdbx_strand_id
1 'polypeptide(L)'
;LEFDPAGFEDLSWWIEKDRKKALRIIKLIKEVQRMPFEGTGKPEPLKHELSGCWSRRIDKEHRIVYEVKKDKIRILACRYHY
;
A
#
# COMPACT_ATOMS: atom_id res chain seq x y z
N LEU A 1 1.34 12.29 -2.85
CA LEU A 1 1.52 11.10 -2.01
C LEU A 1 1.62 11.48 -0.54
N GLU A 2 0.82 10.84 0.27
CA GLU A 2 0.85 11.01 1.72
C GLU A 2 1.00 9.66 2.40
N PHE A 3 1.55 9.66 3.59
CA PHE A 3 1.59 8.47 4.44
C PHE A 3 0.84 8.77 5.73
N ASP A 4 -0.04 7.86 6.10
CA ASP A 4 -0.52 7.83 7.46
C ASP A 4 0.66 7.44 8.35
N PRO A 5 0.77 7.95 9.58
CA PRO A 5 1.88 7.57 10.47
C PRO A 5 2.10 6.06 10.57
N ALA A 6 1.01 5.28 10.64
CA ALA A 6 1.11 3.83 10.70
C ALA A 6 1.73 3.25 9.42
N GLY A 7 1.37 3.79 8.27
CA GLY A 7 1.94 3.33 7.00
C GLY A 7 3.42 3.63 6.90
N PHE A 8 3.82 4.78 7.37
CA PHE A 8 5.22 5.17 7.36
C PHE A 8 6.06 4.28 8.29
N GLU A 9 5.51 3.98 9.47
CA GLU A 9 6.15 3.08 10.43
C GLU A 9 6.31 1.68 9.84
N ASP A 10 5.30 1.21 9.11
CA ASP A 10 5.38 -0.09 8.46
C ASP A 10 6.51 -0.12 7.44
N LEU A 11 6.62 0.91 6.62
CA LEU A 11 7.68 0.98 5.63
C LEU A 11 9.05 1.01 6.30
N SER A 12 9.19 1.77 7.38
CA SER A 12 10.42 1.84 8.14
C SER A 12 10.82 0.47 8.67
N TRP A 13 9.83 -0.29 9.17
CA TRP A 13 10.05 -1.64 9.66
C TRP A 13 10.61 -2.54 8.55
N TRP A 14 10.02 -2.48 7.35
CA TRP A 14 10.51 -3.27 6.21
C TRP A 14 11.93 -2.90 5.83
N ILE A 15 12.26 -1.62 5.82
CA ILE A 15 13.61 -1.17 5.47
C ILE A 15 14.64 -1.80 6.40
N GLU A 16 14.30 -1.95 7.68
CA GLU A 16 15.20 -2.57 8.64
C GLU A 16 15.21 -4.08 8.59
N LYS A 17 14.06 -4.71 8.33
CA LYS A 17 13.91 -6.16 8.47
C LYS A 17 14.03 -6.93 7.16
N ASP A 18 13.62 -6.34 6.07
CA ASP A 18 13.63 -7.05 4.77
C ASP A 18 13.71 -6.03 3.64
N ARG A 19 14.91 -5.72 3.25
CA ARG A 19 15.16 -4.70 2.25
C ARG A 19 14.51 -5.01 0.90
N LYS A 20 14.46 -6.27 0.50
CA LYS A 20 13.83 -6.65 -0.77
C LYS A 20 12.34 -6.34 -0.76
N LYS A 21 11.68 -6.61 0.35
CA LYS A 21 10.26 -6.27 0.47
C LYS A 21 10.04 -4.78 0.50
N ALA A 22 10.93 -4.04 1.17
CA ALA A 22 10.84 -2.58 1.18
C ALA A 22 10.92 -2.03 -0.25
N LEU A 23 11.85 -2.54 -1.05
CA LEU A 23 11.98 -2.10 -2.44
C LEU A 23 10.77 -2.45 -3.28
N ARG A 24 10.19 -3.63 -3.05
CA ARG A 24 8.95 -4.02 -3.73
C ARG A 24 7.80 -3.06 -3.35
N ILE A 25 7.70 -2.72 -2.08
CA ILE A 25 6.68 -1.79 -1.61
C ILE A 25 6.84 -0.43 -2.30
N ILE A 26 8.05 0.07 -2.39
CA ILE A 26 8.32 1.34 -3.05
C ILE A 26 7.92 1.28 -4.52
N LYS A 27 8.22 0.18 -5.20
CA LYS A 27 7.79 -0.01 -6.60
C LYS A 27 6.27 0.00 -6.72
N LEU A 28 5.59 -0.68 -5.80
CA LEU A 28 4.12 -0.71 -5.79
C LEU A 28 3.56 0.70 -5.57
N ILE A 29 4.15 1.45 -4.65
CA ILE A 29 3.68 2.83 -4.40
C ILE A 29 3.84 3.70 -5.64
N LYS A 30 4.96 3.57 -6.34
CA LYS A 30 5.17 4.32 -7.58
C LYS A 30 4.12 3.95 -8.62
N GLU A 31 3.80 2.68 -8.74
CA GLU A 31 2.80 2.22 -9.70
C GLU A 31 1.39 2.69 -9.31
N VAL A 32 1.06 2.62 -8.02
CA VAL A 32 -0.24 3.07 -7.52
C VAL A 32 -0.50 4.53 -7.87
N GLN A 33 0.52 5.37 -7.83
CA GLN A 33 0.36 6.78 -8.16
C GLN A 33 -0.02 6.99 -9.62
N ARG A 34 0.45 6.11 -10.49
CA ARG A 34 0.12 6.19 -11.93
C ARG A 34 -1.16 5.46 -12.28
N MET A 35 -1.36 4.30 -11.65
CA MET A 35 -2.49 3.42 -11.97
C MET A 35 -3.09 2.88 -10.66
N PRO A 36 -3.90 3.69 -9.98
CA PRO A 36 -4.39 3.28 -8.65
C PRO A 36 -5.34 2.10 -8.65
N PHE A 37 -5.97 1.78 -9.78
CA PHE A 37 -7.02 0.77 -9.81
C PHE A 37 -6.64 -0.51 -10.55
N GLU A 38 -5.46 -0.56 -11.15
CA GLU A 38 -5.02 -1.75 -11.88
C GLU A 38 -3.51 -1.88 -11.83
N GLY A 39 -3.01 -3.08 -12.12
CA GLY A 39 -1.57 -3.31 -12.20
C GLY A 39 -1.11 -4.43 -11.26
N THR A 40 0.14 -4.36 -10.85
CA THR A 40 0.81 -5.39 -10.07
C THR A 40 0.22 -5.56 -8.68
N GLY A 41 0.18 -6.79 -8.18
CA GLY A 41 -0.23 -7.07 -6.81
C GLY A 41 -1.72 -7.26 -6.62
N LYS A 42 -2.46 -7.47 -7.69
CA LYS A 42 -3.90 -7.71 -7.67
C LYS A 42 -4.66 -6.62 -6.90
N PRO A 43 -4.71 -5.39 -7.46
CA PRO A 43 -5.45 -4.31 -6.81
C PRO A 43 -6.90 -4.70 -6.57
N GLU A 44 -7.38 -4.40 -5.40
CA GLU A 44 -8.71 -4.82 -4.96
C GLU A 44 -9.36 -3.73 -4.12
N PRO A 45 -10.59 -3.32 -4.44
CA PRO A 45 -11.28 -2.33 -3.60
C PRO A 45 -11.73 -2.96 -2.30
N LEU A 46 -11.68 -2.19 -1.24
CA LEU A 46 -12.09 -2.64 0.08
C LEU A 46 -13.52 -2.18 0.35
N LYS A 47 -14.17 -2.84 1.29
CA LYS A 47 -15.60 -2.64 1.54
C LYS A 47 -15.84 -2.10 2.94
N HIS A 48 -17.11 -1.74 3.19
CA HIS A 48 -17.58 -1.30 4.51
C HIS A 48 -16.82 -0.07 5.00
N GLU A 49 -16.24 -0.15 6.17
CA GLU A 49 -15.55 0.98 6.79
C GLU A 49 -14.33 1.45 6.00
N LEU A 50 -13.80 0.58 5.15
CA LEU A 50 -12.65 0.91 4.32
C LEU A 50 -13.04 1.25 2.88
N SER A 51 -14.31 1.57 2.65
CA SER A 51 -14.79 2.00 1.35
C SER A 51 -13.98 3.22 0.88
N GLY A 52 -13.54 3.19 -0.37
CA GLY A 52 -12.65 4.23 -0.90
C GLY A 52 -11.19 3.87 -0.81
N CYS A 53 -10.89 2.79 -0.10
CA CYS A 53 -9.52 2.28 0.00
C CYS A 53 -9.34 1.06 -0.89
N TRP A 54 -8.10 0.81 -1.23
CA TRP A 54 -7.71 -0.31 -2.07
C TRP A 54 -6.52 -1.03 -1.43
N SER A 55 -6.31 -2.29 -1.83
CA SER A 55 -5.12 -3.01 -1.39
C SER A 55 -4.41 -3.65 -2.58
N ARG A 56 -3.12 -3.86 -2.41
CA ARG A 56 -2.30 -4.66 -3.33
C ARG A 56 -1.44 -5.60 -2.52
N ARG A 57 -1.16 -6.76 -3.06
CA ARG A 57 -0.33 -7.77 -2.39
C ARG A 57 1.14 -7.39 -2.47
N ILE A 58 1.80 -7.46 -1.33
CA ILE A 58 3.26 -7.38 -1.26
C ILE A 58 3.80 -8.79 -1.39
N ASP A 59 3.19 -9.71 -0.66
CA ASP A 59 3.49 -11.15 -0.72
C ASP A 59 2.24 -11.90 -0.26
N LYS A 60 2.37 -13.17 0.10
CA LYS A 60 1.22 -13.99 0.52
C LYS A 60 0.56 -13.49 1.78
N GLU A 61 1.35 -12.87 2.63
CA GLU A 61 0.91 -12.50 3.98
C GLU A 61 0.63 -11.02 4.15
N HIS A 62 1.28 -10.19 3.37
CA HIS A 62 1.27 -8.75 3.56
C HIS A 62 0.66 -8.00 2.39
N ARG A 63 -0.02 -6.90 2.70
CA ARG A 63 -0.64 -6.03 1.70
C ARG A 63 -0.31 -4.59 1.97
N ILE A 64 -0.29 -3.80 0.91
CA ILE A 64 -0.29 -2.36 1.03
C ILE A 64 -1.73 -1.90 0.92
N VAL A 65 -2.14 -1.03 1.84
CA VAL A 65 -3.49 -0.47 1.85
C VAL A 65 -3.37 1.02 1.58
N TYR A 66 -4.14 1.51 0.62
CA TYR A 66 -4.06 2.92 0.24
C TYR A 66 -5.44 3.48 -0.04
N GLU A 67 -5.57 4.76 0.19
CA GLU A 67 -6.79 5.50 -0.06
C GLU A 67 -6.58 6.36 -1.30
N VAL A 68 -7.52 6.29 -2.24
CA VAL A 68 -7.46 7.07 -3.46
C VAL A 68 -8.33 8.30 -3.26
N LYS A 69 -7.70 9.45 -3.17
CA LYS A 69 -8.39 10.72 -3.02
C LYS A 69 -8.40 11.44 -4.36
N LYS A 70 -9.15 12.53 -4.45
CA LYS A 70 -9.33 13.27 -5.68
C LYS A 70 -8.01 13.64 -6.37
N ASP A 71 -7.04 14.09 -5.60
CA ASP A 71 -5.78 14.58 -6.15
C ASP A 71 -4.54 13.97 -5.51
N LYS A 72 -4.70 12.89 -4.74
CA LYS A 72 -3.55 12.28 -4.08
C LYS A 72 -3.86 10.86 -3.63
N ILE A 73 -2.79 10.14 -3.32
CA ILE A 73 -2.82 8.80 -2.77
C ILE A 73 -2.30 8.88 -1.34
N ARG A 74 -2.97 8.22 -0.42
CA ARG A 74 -2.54 8.14 0.97
C ARG A 74 -2.27 6.69 1.34
N ILE A 75 -1.06 6.40 1.80
CA ILE A 75 -0.67 5.05 2.22
C ILE A 75 -1.05 4.86 3.68
N LEU A 76 -1.95 3.93 3.94
CA LEU A 76 -2.46 3.69 5.29
C LEU A 76 -1.69 2.62 6.04
N ALA A 77 -1.24 1.58 5.34
CA ALA A 77 -0.54 0.47 5.94
C ALA A 77 0.21 -0.29 4.86
N CYS A 78 1.27 -0.98 5.21
CA CYS A 78 1.95 -1.86 4.28
C CYS A 78 2.55 -3.08 4.99
N ARG A 79 1.86 -3.55 6.01
CA ARG A 79 2.30 -4.72 6.75
C ARG A 79 1.06 -5.48 7.20
N TYR A 80 1.12 -6.82 7.11
CA TYR A 80 -0.01 -7.70 7.39
C TYR A 80 -1.17 -7.46 6.41
N HIS A 81 -2.30 -8.04 6.70
CA HIS A 81 -3.56 -7.77 6.02
C HIS A 81 -4.62 -7.66 7.11
N TYR A 82 -5.71 -7.05 6.78
CA TYR A 82 -6.80 -6.84 7.73
C TYR A 82 -7.98 -7.71 7.33
#